data_c94d9baf8a8d45fbf080098c656afdcf
#
_entry.id   c94d9baf8a8d45fbf080098c656afdcf
#
_cell.length_a   1.000
_cell.length_b   1.000
_cell.length_c   1.000
_cell.angle_alpha   90.00
_cell.angle_beta   90.00
_cell.angle_gamma   90.00
#
_symmetry.space_group_name_H-M   'P 1'
#
loop_
_entity.id
_entity.type
_entity.pdbx_description
1 polymer ?
#
loop_
_entity_poly.entity_id
_entity_poly.type
_entity_poly.pdbx_seq_one_letter_code
_entity_poly.pdbx_strand_id
1 'polypeptide(L)'
;IREYLAAQGIRPAKDRSYCGLYHSPLREDHMPSMKVDYDKNLWIDYGAGEGGTLIDLVMHMERCDAGEAMRRLEQWIDGGPISSFIGKNTAPQRPPSIVVERVRPLENPALLDYLMERGIDLDTARMHCSEVHYRVADKSYFAVGFRNDAGGWELRNRYFKGCTSKAPTTRRGDYPTCLVFEGFMDYLSFLTLKRNPNPPHNIVVLNSVTNLAKAVPFIASHERVYTYLDNDEAGRKATSELKAACRNISDQSVHYRPHNDLNDYLRSHRPVKGHKQSRGRKL
;
A
#
# COMPACT_ATOMS: atom_id res chain seq x y z
N ILE A 1 -17.02 14.78 -0.10
CA ILE A 1 -17.06 14.63 1.39
C ILE A 1 -17.74 15.83 2.02
N ARG A 2 -17.37 17.06 1.65
CA ARG A 2 -17.97 18.28 2.21
C ARG A 2 -19.50 18.29 2.11
N GLU A 3 -20.04 17.97 0.94
CA GLU A 3 -21.48 17.95 0.66
C GLU A 3 -22.21 16.84 1.43
N TYR A 4 -21.61 15.67 1.49
CA TYR A 4 -22.12 14.54 2.28
C TYR A 4 -22.23 14.89 3.76
N LEU A 5 -21.16 15.42 4.36
CA LEU A 5 -21.18 15.87 5.76
C LEU A 5 -22.20 16.97 6.01
N ALA A 6 -22.33 17.93 5.07
CA ALA A 6 -23.34 19.00 5.17
C ALA A 6 -24.78 18.44 5.12
N ALA A 7 -25.05 17.42 4.28
CA ALA A 7 -26.33 16.74 4.20
C ALA A 7 -26.65 15.96 5.50
N GLN A 8 -25.64 15.47 6.21
CA GLN A 8 -25.75 14.85 7.54
C GLN A 8 -25.83 15.88 8.68
N GLY A 9 -25.90 17.20 8.35
CA GLY A 9 -25.94 18.26 9.36
C GLY A 9 -24.59 18.58 9.99
N ILE A 10 -23.50 17.96 9.53
CA ILE A 10 -22.15 18.11 10.08
C ILE A 10 -21.46 19.26 9.37
N ARG A 11 -21.14 20.33 10.12
CA ARG A 11 -20.50 21.52 9.58
C ARG A 11 -19.06 21.65 10.10
N PRO A 12 -18.13 22.25 9.31
CA PRO A 12 -16.78 22.46 9.77
C PRO A 12 -16.74 23.52 10.89
N ALA A 13 -15.93 23.27 11.91
CA ALA A 13 -15.63 24.27 12.95
C ALA A 13 -14.70 25.38 12.41
N LYS A 14 -13.85 25.04 11.43
CA LYS A 14 -13.05 25.98 10.65
C LYS A 14 -13.15 25.59 9.19
N ASP A 15 -13.55 26.53 8.33
CA ASP A 15 -13.73 26.34 6.89
C ASP A 15 -12.78 27.22 6.09
N ARG A 16 -12.09 26.64 5.12
CA ARG A 16 -11.25 27.31 4.13
C ARG A 16 -11.66 26.84 2.75
N SER A 17 -11.30 27.58 1.70
CA SER A 17 -11.66 27.19 0.31
C SER A 17 -11.21 25.79 -0.08
N TYR A 18 -10.06 25.35 0.40
CA TYR A 18 -9.44 24.06 0.04
C TYR A 18 -9.54 22.98 1.14
N CYS A 19 -9.94 23.30 2.37
CA CYS A 19 -10.11 22.30 3.44
C CYS A 19 -11.00 22.79 4.57
N GLY A 20 -11.64 21.84 5.27
CA GLY A 20 -12.38 22.06 6.51
C GLY A 20 -11.80 21.28 7.67
N LEU A 21 -11.92 21.82 8.88
CA LEU A 21 -11.63 21.11 10.13
C LEU A 21 -12.94 20.89 10.87
N TYR A 22 -13.26 19.63 11.15
CA TYR A 22 -14.51 19.17 11.73
C TYR A 22 -14.30 18.52 13.10
N HIS A 23 -15.32 18.52 13.94
CA HIS A 23 -15.41 17.53 14.99
C HIS A 23 -15.63 16.17 14.34
N SER A 24 -14.91 15.14 14.79
CA SER A 24 -15.05 13.80 14.20
C SER A 24 -16.46 13.25 14.40
N PRO A 25 -17.16 12.83 13.33
CA PRO A 25 -18.43 12.14 13.46
C PRO A 25 -18.30 10.67 13.86
N LEU A 26 -17.08 10.15 13.92
CA LEU A 26 -16.80 8.73 14.15
C LEU A 26 -16.64 8.39 15.64
N ARG A 27 -16.47 9.40 16.47
CA ARG A 27 -16.25 9.28 17.91
C ARG A 27 -16.69 10.54 18.65
N GLU A 28 -16.74 10.49 19.97
CA GLU A 28 -16.88 11.69 20.78
C GLU A 28 -15.64 12.57 20.64
N ASP A 29 -15.81 13.79 20.15
CA ASP A 29 -14.71 14.71 19.81
C ASP A 29 -14.99 16.10 20.37
N HIS A 30 -14.25 16.50 21.42
CA HIS A 30 -14.41 17.79 22.09
C HIS A 30 -13.59 18.90 21.41
N MET A 31 -12.61 18.56 20.56
CA MET A 31 -11.81 19.50 19.79
C MET A 31 -11.76 19.07 18.33
N PRO A 32 -12.01 20.00 17.36
CA PRO A 32 -12.02 19.64 15.96
C PRO A 32 -10.70 18.97 15.53
N SER A 33 -10.76 17.69 15.17
CA SER A 33 -9.59 16.87 14.86
C SER A 33 -9.68 16.15 13.51
N MET A 34 -10.84 16.17 12.85
CA MET A 34 -10.97 15.59 11.52
C MET A 34 -10.79 16.69 10.46
N LYS A 35 -9.76 16.56 9.65
CA LYS A 35 -9.51 17.43 8.49
C LYS A 35 -10.08 16.79 7.22
N VAL A 36 -10.81 17.58 6.43
CA VAL A 36 -11.26 17.22 5.09
C VAL A 36 -10.54 18.12 4.08
N ASP A 37 -9.84 17.51 3.14
CA ASP A 37 -9.21 18.16 1.99
C ASP A 37 -10.24 18.17 0.85
N TYR A 38 -10.72 19.36 0.48
CA TYR A 38 -11.80 19.49 -0.50
C TYR A 38 -11.34 19.28 -1.95
N ASP A 39 -10.08 19.62 -2.24
CA ASP A 39 -9.51 19.46 -3.57
C ASP A 39 -9.22 17.99 -3.89
N LYS A 40 -8.75 17.26 -2.88
CA LYS A 40 -8.44 15.82 -3.01
C LYS A 40 -9.62 14.92 -2.71
N ASN A 41 -10.68 15.48 -2.10
CA ASN A 41 -11.85 14.74 -1.59
C ASN A 41 -11.44 13.59 -0.64
N LEU A 42 -10.51 13.89 0.29
CA LEU A 42 -9.98 12.97 1.30
C LEU A 42 -10.20 13.54 2.70
N TRP A 43 -10.31 12.65 3.68
CA TRP A 43 -10.38 13.02 5.08
C TRP A 43 -9.32 12.31 5.90
N ILE A 44 -8.96 12.90 7.03
CA ILE A 44 -8.11 12.32 8.08
C ILE A 44 -8.60 12.77 9.44
N ASP A 45 -8.84 11.82 10.34
CA ASP A 45 -9.08 12.06 11.76
C ASP A 45 -7.76 11.86 12.52
N TYR A 46 -7.15 12.97 12.93
CA TYR A 46 -5.89 12.93 13.68
C TYR A 46 -6.05 12.32 15.07
N GLY A 47 -7.26 12.33 15.64
CA GLY A 47 -7.52 11.76 16.94
C GLY A 47 -7.65 10.23 16.92
N ALA A 48 -8.18 9.66 15.84
CA ALA A 48 -8.28 8.22 15.64
C ALA A 48 -7.06 7.65 14.88
N GLY A 49 -6.30 8.51 14.15
CA GLY A 49 -5.24 8.06 13.25
C GLY A 49 -5.76 7.41 11.97
N GLU A 50 -7.02 7.65 11.63
CA GLU A 50 -7.74 7.06 10.48
C GLU A 50 -8.00 8.11 9.41
N GLY A 51 -8.18 7.65 8.17
CA GLY A 51 -8.49 8.54 7.05
C GLY A 51 -8.79 7.77 5.79
N GLY A 52 -9.28 8.47 4.76
CA GLY A 52 -9.63 7.81 3.52
C GLY A 52 -10.46 8.66 2.55
N THR A 53 -11.20 7.98 1.70
CA THR A 53 -12.11 8.53 0.70
C THR A 53 -13.51 8.78 1.28
N LEU A 54 -14.45 9.25 0.46
CA LEU A 54 -15.86 9.36 0.85
C LEU A 54 -16.47 7.98 1.19
N ILE A 55 -16.09 6.93 0.46
CA ILE A 55 -16.60 5.57 0.71
C ILE A 55 -16.13 5.11 2.09
N ASP A 56 -14.84 5.29 2.41
CA ASP A 56 -14.30 4.94 3.73
C ASP A 56 -15.01 5.70 4.85
N LEU A 57 -15.31 6.98 4.65
CA LEU A 57 -16.06 7.78 5.63
C LEU A 57 -17.47 7.21 5.87
N VAL A 58 -18.18 6.88 4.79
CA VAL A 58 -19.53 6.28 4.89
C VAL A 58 -19.49 4.92 5.58
N MET A 59 -18.52 4.08 5.24
CA MET A 59 -18.33 2.78 5.92
C MET A 59 -18.18 2.95 7.42
N HIS A 60 -17.36 3.90 7.87
CA HIS A 60 -17.15 4.18 9.30
C HIS A 60 -18.40 4.77 9.96
N MET A 61 -19.04 5.77 9.33
CA MET A 61 -20.23 6.44 9.90
C MET A 61 -21.43 5.51 9.99
N GLU A 62 -21.65 4.69 8.97
CA GLU A 62 -22.84 3.83 8.85
C GLU A 62 -22.59 2.38 9.29
N ARG A 63 -21.34 2.05 9.68
CA ARG A 63 -20.92 0.70 10.11
C ARG A 63 -21.27 -0.37 9.09
N CYS A 64 -21.00 -0.13 7.82
CA CYS A 64 -21.34 -1.00 6.70
C CYS A 64 -20.09 -1.34 5.87
N ASP A 65 -20.21 -2.33 4.96
CA ASP A 65 -19.15 -2.65 4.01
C ASP A 65 -19.11 -1.68 2.82
N ALA A 66 -18.05 -1.78 2.00
CA ALA A 66 -17.87 -0.89 0.84
C ALA A 66 -19.00 -1.00 -0.19
N GLY A 67 -19.58 -2.18 -0.39
CA GLY A 67 -20.69 -2.39 -1.31
C GLY A 67 -21.96 -1.70 -0.85
N GLU A 68 -22.26 -1.79 0.44
CA GLU A 68 -23.39 -1.08 1.04
C GLU A 68 -23.17 0.43 1.05
N ALA A 69 -21.96 0.89 1.40
CA ALA A 69 -21.62 2.31 1.36
C ALA A 69 -21.81 2.91 -0.03
N MET A 70 -21.41 2.21 -1.09
CA MET A 70 -21.60 2.64 -2.47
C MET A 70 -23.10 2.72 -2.83
N ARG A 71 -23.91 1.70 -2.48
CA ARG A 71 -25.35 1.73 -2.73
C ARG A 71 -26.05 2.91 -2.04
N ARG A 72 -25.67 3.21 -0.79
CA ARG A 72 -26.23 4.34 -0.03
C ARG A 72 -25.83 5.68 -0.65
N LEU A 73 -24.60 5.79 -1.12
CA LEU A 73 -24.14 6.97 -1.84
C LEU A 73 -24.86 7.15 -3.18
N GLU A 74 -25.10 6.09 -3.95
CA GLU A 74 -25.90 6.12 -5.17
C GLU A 74 -27.33 6.60 -4.89
N GLN A 75 -28.00 6.03 -3.89
CA GLN A 75 -29.34 6.47 -3.46
C GLN A 75 -29.35 7.92 -2.98
N TRP A 76 -28.31 8.36 -2.29
CA TRP A 76 -28.18 9.74 -1.83
C TRP A 76 -28.00 10.72 -2.99
N ILE A 77 -27.28 10.34 -4.03
CA ILE A 77 -27.07 11.14 -5.24
C ILE A 77 -28.38 11.23 -6.07
N ASP A 78 -29.10 10.12 -6.22
CA ASP A 78 -30.32 10.03 -7.04
C ASP A 78 -31.56 10.59 -6.34
N GLY A 79 -31.62 10.58 -5.03
CA GLY A 79 -32.78 10.99 -4.22
C GLY A 79 -32.72 12.37 -3.56
N GLY A 80 -31.62 13.09 -3.68
CA GLY A 80 -31.39 14.37 -3.02
C GLY A 80 -31.52 15.60 -3.93
N PRO A 81 -31.60 16.83 -3.37
CA PRO A 81 -31.68 18.08 -4.14
C PRO A 81 -30.43 18.42 -4.97
N ILE A 82 -29.55 17.47 -5.21
CA ILE A 82 -28.26 17.64 -5.88
C ILE A 82 -28.32 17.36 -7.39
N SER A 83 -29.51 17.29 -7.99
CA SER A 83 -29.63 17.19 -9.45
C SER A 83 -29.07 18.43 -10.20
N SER A 84 -28.63 19.46 -9.50
CA SER A 84 -27.99 20.64 -10.08
C SER A 84 -26.46 20.53 -10.19
N PHE A 85 -25.83 19.51 -9.62
CA PHE A 85 -24.37 19.30 -9.66
C PHE A 85 -23.89 18.26 -10.67
N ILE A 86 -24.81 17.64 -11.43
CA ILE A 86 -24.42 16.93 -12.65
C ILE A 86 -24.13 17.98 -13.73
N GLY A 87 -23.07 18.73 -13.51
CA GLY A 87 -22.42 19.53 -14.52
C GLY A 87 -21.84 18.61 -15.57
N LYS A 88 -22.48 18.60 -16.76
CA LYS A 88 -21.98 18.08 -18.04
C LYS A 88 -21.26 16.74 -17.97
N ASN A 89 -21.93 15.72 -18.50
CA ASN A 89 -21.39 14.45 -19.01
C ASN A 89 -19.85 14.41 -19.16
N THR A 90 -19.15 14.19 -18.08
CA THR A 90 -17.85 13.53 -18.14
C THR A 90 -18.12 12.09 -17.77
N ALA A 91 -18.02 11.19 -18.76
CA ALA A 91 -17.90 9.76 -18.53
C ALA A 91 -17.00 9.55 -17.30
N PRO A 92 -17.28 8.55 -16.40
CA PRO A 92 -16.47 8.34 -15.22
C PRO A 92 -15.01 8.37 -15.65
N GLN A 93 -14.30 9.43 -15.28
CA GLN A 93 -12.88 9.54 -15.60
C GLN A 93 -12.23 8.37 -14.87
N ARG A 94 -11.79 7.38 -15.66
CA ARG A 94 -10.92 6.34 -15.14
C ARG A 94 -9.81 7.07 -14.38
N PRO A 95 -9.47 6.62 -13.17
CA PRO A 95 -8.37 7.25 -12.44
C PRO A 95 -7.19 7.40 -13.42
N PRO A 96 -6.52 8.56 -13.45
CA PRO A 96 -5.54 8.85 -14.48
C PRO A 96 -4.54 7.70 -14.55
N SER A 97 -4.44 7.09 -15.72
CA SER A 97 -3.61 5.91 -15.93
C SER A 97 -2.14 6.27 -15.68
N ILE A 98 -1.45 5.40 -14.96
CA ILE A 98 0.01 5.50 -14.82
C ILE A 98 0.62 5.10 -16.17
N VAL A 99 1.29 6.05 -16.83
CA VAL A 99 1.99 5.82 -18.09
C VAL A 99 3.48 5.74 -17.79
N VAL A 100 4.09 4.58 -18.00
CA VAL A 100 5.54 4.41 -17.86
C VAL A 100 6.23 5.08 -19.03
N GLU A 101 7.10 6.04 -18.74
CA GLU A 101 7.85 6.80 -19.74
C GLU A 101 9.26 6.24 -19.96
N ARG A 102 9.90 5.80 -18.86
CA ARG A 102 11.28 5.28 -18.92
C ARG A 102 11.56 4.34 -17.76
N VAL A 103 12.36 3.33 -18.05
CA VAL A 103 12.90 2.39 -17.04
C VAL A 103 14.43 2.44 -17.13
N ARG A 104 15.10 2.51 -15.98
CA ARG A 104 16.55 2.64 -15.85
C ARG A 104 17.07 1.72 -14.72
N PRO A 105 18.38 1.47 -14.67
CA PRO A 105 19.03 0.98 -13.47
C PRO A 105 18.67 1.84 -12.27
N LEU A 106 18.58 1.24 -11.10
CA LEU A 106 18.18 1.91 -9.85
C LEU A 106 19.37 2.70 -9.29
N GLU A 107 19.46 3.98 -9.63
CA GLU A 107 20.58 4.86 -9.28
C GLU A 107 20.15 6.20 -8.68
N ASN A 108 18.87 6.57 -8.77
CA ASN A 108 18.36 7.84 -8.24
C ASN A 108 18.60 7.95 -6.73
N PRO A 109 19.35 8.99 -6.26
CA PRO A 109 19.70 9.13 -4.85
C PRO A 109 18.48 9.13 -3.90
N ALA A 110 17.38 9.79 -4.28
CA ALA A 110 16.18 9.83 -3.45
C ALA A 110 15.51 8.46 -3.30
N LEU A 111 15.61 7.58 -4.31
CA LEU A 111 15.10 6.21 -4.23
C LEU A 111 16.06 5.32 -3.43
N LEU A 112 17.35 5.52 -3.56
CA LEU A 112 18.36 4.80 -2.75
C LEU A 112 18.23 5.17 -1.28
N ASP A 113 18.07 6.46 -0.96
CA ASP A 113 17.83 6.95 0.39
C ASP A 113 16.53 6.34 0.97
N TYR A 114 15.45 6.30 0.20
CA TYR A 114 14.21 5.65 0.61
C TYR A 114 14.42 4.17 0.93
N LEU A 115 15.14 3.42 0.11
CA LEU A 115 15.43 2.01 0.36
C LEU A 115 16.34 1.82 1.59
N MET A 116 17.32 2.69 1.78
CA MET A 116 18.15 2.69 2.99
C MET A 116 17.34 2.97 4.24
N GLU A 117 16.39 3.90 4.23
CA GLU A 117 15.48 4.15 5.35
C GLU A 117 14.58 2.93 5.65
N ARG A 118 14.18 2.21 4.60
CA ARG A 118 13.44 0.96 4.71
C ARG A 118 14.31 -0.23 5.12
N GLY A 119 15.60 -0.03 5.30
CA GLY A 119 16.51 -1.08 5.75
C GLY A 119 17.01 -2.02 4.66
N ILE A 120 16.63 -1.82 3.42
CA ILE A 120 16.93 -2.71 2.31
C ILE A 120 18.41 -2.57 1.90
N ASP A 121 19.04 -3.72 1.63
CA ASP A 121 20.35 -3.77 1.00
C ASP A 121 20.28 -3.27 -0.44
N LEU A 122 21.12 -2.29 -0.78
CA LEU A 122 21.03 -1.61 -2.07
C LEU A 122 21.44 -2.51 -3.25
N ASP A 123 22.39 -3.40 -3.06
CA ASP A 123 22.81 -4.31 -4.12
C ASP A 123 21.72 -5.34 -4.40
N THR A 124 21.09 -5.85 -3.36
CA THR A 124 19.89 -6.67 -3.48
C THR A 124 18.77 -5.92 -4.21
N ALA A 125 18.51 -4.67 -3.84
CA ALA A 125 17.48 -3.88 -4.50
C ALA A 125 17.76 -3.66 -6.00
N ARG A 126 19.02 -3.35 -6.36
CA ARG A 126 19.44 -3.17 -7.77
C ARG A 126 19.29 -4.42 -8.63
N MET A 127 19.41 -5.61 -8.02
CA MET A 127 19.23 -6.88 -8.72
C MET A 127 17.77 -7.20 -9.04
N HIS A 128 16.82 -6.68 -8.25
CA HIS A 128 15.41 -7.04 -8.33
C HIS A 128 14.51 -5.91 -8.79
N CYS A 129 14.95 -4.68 -8.70
CA CYS A 129 14.16 -3.48 -8.98
C CYS A 129 14.81 -2.60 -10.03
N SER A 130 14.00 -1.74 -10.62
CA SER A 130 14.43 -0.71 -11.57
C SER A 130 13.96 0.66 -11.08
N GLU A 131 14.58 1.71 -11.57
CA GLU A 131 14.06 3.06 -11.48
C GLU A 131 13.02 3.26 -12.60
N VAL A 132 11.77 3.51 -12.24
CA VAL A 132 10.67 3.70 -13.18
C VAL A 132 10.23 5.15 -13.15
N HIS A 133 10.37 5.83 -14.29
CA HIS A 133 9.81 7.15 -14.54
C HIS A 133 8.44 6.98 -15.16
N TYR A 134 7.45 7.65 -14.61
CA TYR A 134 6.06 7.52 -15.05
C TYR A 134 5.31 8.85 -14.94
N ARG A 135 4.25 8.96 -15.71
CA ARG A 135 3.36 10.12 -15.74
C ARG A 135 1.97 9.74 -15.26
N VAL A 136 1.39 10.64 -14.48
CA VAL A 136 -0.01 10.59 -14.06
C VAL A 136 -0.63 11.94 -14.45
N ALA A 137 -1.59 11.94 -15.35
CA ALA A 137 -2.06 13.14 -16.04
C ALA A 137 -0.85 13.89 -16.66
N ASP A 138 -0.64 15.15 -16.30
CA ASP A 138 0.44 15.99 -16.85
C ASP A 138 1.69 16.07 -15.96
N LYS A 139 1.76 15.26 -14.89
CA LYS A 139 2.87 15.29 -13.93
C LYS A 139 3.73 14.06 -14.03
N SER A 140 5.04 14.25 -14.15
CA SER A 140 6.04 13.18 -14.15
C SER A 140 6.54 12.88 -12.74
N TYR A 141 6.74 11.60 -12.47
CA TYR A 141 7.17 11.05 -11.20
C TYR A 141 8.20 9.95 -11.43
N PHE A 142 8.84 9.51 -10.35
CA PHE A 142 9.72 8.35 -10.35
C PHE A 142 9.53 7.50 -9.09
N ALA A 143 9.76 6.21 -9.21
CA ALA A 143 9.64 5.25 -8.12
C ALA A 143 10.59 4.07 -8.30
N VAL A 144 10.82 3.34 -7.20
CA VAL A 144 11.33 1.97 -7.25
C VAL A 144 10.25 1.12 -7.90
N GLY A 145 10.58 0.47 -9.00
CA GLY A 145 9.71 -0.41 -9.76
C GLY A 145 10.09 -1.87 -9.59
N PHE A 146 9.11 -2.70 -9.28
CA PHE A 146 9.24 -4.15 -9.22
C PHE A 146 8.32 -4.78 -10.26
N ARG A 147 8.86 -5.61 -11.15
CA ARG A 147 8.14 -6.16 -12.31
C ARG A 147 7.14 -7.21 -11.86
N ASN A 148 5.91 -7.20 -12.41
CA ASN A 148 4.91 -8.21 -12.15
C ASN A 148 4.63 -9.10 -13.39
N ASP A 149 3.91 -10.20 -13.20
CA ASP A 149 3.68 -11.22 -14.22
C ASP A 149 2.79 -10.76 -15.39
N ALA A 150 2.02 -9.68 -15.20
CA ALA A 150 1.28 -9.04 -16.29
C ALA A 150 2.14 -8.09 -17.14
N GLY A 151 3.45 -8.08 -16.91
CA GLY A 151 4.36 -7.17 -17.59
C GLY A 151 4.27 -5.72 -17.11
N GLY A 152 3.54 -5.45 -16.04
CA GLY A 152 3.47 -4.16 -15.38
C GLY A 152 4.47 -4.00 -14.25
N TRP A 153 4.28 -2.95 -13.45
CA TRP A 153 5.16 -2.53 -12.40
C TRP A 153 4.40 -2.27 -11.11
N GLU A 154 4.91 -2.79 -10.00
CA GLU A 154 4.62 -2.29 -8.67
C GLU A 154 5.55 -1.12 -8.39
N LEU A 155 5.00 0.01 -7.95
CA LEU A 155 5.72 1.26 -7.80
C LEU A 155 5.70 1.72 -6.35
N ARG A 156 6.88 2.05 -5.82
CA ARG A 156 7.03 2.56 -4.46
C ARG A 156 8.05 3.69 -4.40
N ASN A 157 7.71 4.73 -3.70
CA ASN A 157 8.65 5.71 -3.18
C ASN A 157 8.16 6.17 -1.80
N ARG A 158 8.77 7.20 -1.23
CA ARG A 158 8.39 7.72 0.11
C ARG A 158 6.94 8.19 0.19
N TYR A 159 6.35 8.61 -0.93
CA TYR A 159 5.05 9.30 -0.98
C TYR A 159 3.99 8.54 -1.76
N PHE A 160 4.37 7.45 -2.41
CA PHE A 160 3.49 6.76 -3.34
C PHE A 160 3.63 5.24 -3.29
N LYS A 161 2.48 4.57 -3.30
CA LYS A 161 2.30 3.13 -3.53
C LYS A 161 1.26 2.97 -4.63
N GLY A 162 1.60 2.26 -5.70
CA GLY A 162 0.68 1.98 -6.79
C GLY A 162 1.22 0.93 -7.74
N CYS A 163 0.45 0.62 -8.78
CA CYS A 163 0.87 -0.32 -9.81
C CYS A 163 0.32 0.09 -11.18
N THR A 164 0.98 -0.35 -12.25
CA THR A 164 0.50 -0.14 -13.62
C THR A 164 -0.44 -1.26 -14.08
N SER A 165 -0.36 -2.42 -13.44
CA SER A 165 -1.27 -3.56 -13.64
C SER A 165 -1.33 -4.40 -12.38
N LYS A 166 -2.50 -5.03 -12.11
CA LYS A 166 -2.71 -5.87 -10.91
C LYS A 166 -2.37 -7.32 -11.21
N ALA A 167 -1.20 -7.76 -10.80
CA ALA A 167 -0.77 -9.15 -10.90
C ALA A 167 0.22 -9.51 -9.78
N PRO A 168 0.34 -10.79 -9.42
CA PRO A 168 1.45 -11.26 -8.60
C PRO A 168 2.76 -11.18 -9.40
N THR A 169 3.87 -11.37 -8.72
CA THR A 169 5.18 -11.61 -9.32
C THR A 169 5.65 -13.00 -8.94
N THR A 170 5.98 -13.83 -9.91
CA THR A 170 6.52 -15.17 -9.68
C THR A 170 7.95 -15.29 -10.19
N ARG A 171 8.81 -15.91 -9.39
CA ARG A 171 10.15 -16.34 -9.82
C ARG A 171 10.19 -17.85 -9.76
N ARG A 172 10.37 -18.46 -10.92
CA ARG A 172 10.28 -19.90 -11.13
C ARG A 172 11.66 -20.51 -11.27
N GLY A 173 11.87 -21.61 -10.59
CA GLY A 173 13.02 -22.50 -10.71
C GLY A 173 12.56 -23.95 -10.46
N ASP A 174 13.50 -24.88 -10.48
CA ASP A 174 13.22 -26.29 -10.18
C ASP A 174 13.45 -26.54 -8.68
N TYR A 175 12.54 -25.98 -7.86
CA TYR A 175 12.62 -26.10 -6.41
C TYR A 175 11.31 -26.65 -5.81
N PRO A 176 11.38 -27.56 -4.84
CA PRO A 176 10.19 -28.13 -4.18
C PRO A 176 9.53 -27.15 -3.19
N THR A 177 10.17 -26.02 -2.93
CA THR A 177 9.75 -25.04 -1.91
C THR A 177 9.38 -23.71 -2.54
N CYS A 178 8.25 -23.15 -2.10
CA CYS A 178 7.78 -21.82 -2.47
C CYS A 178 7.77 -20.88 -1.27
N LEU A 179 8.29 -19.67 -1.43
CA LEU A 179 8.16 -18.56 -0.48
C LEU A 179 7.13 -17.56 -1.00
N VAL A 180 6.18 -17.18 -0.16
CA VAL A 180 5.08 -16.27 -0.51
C VAL A 180 5.17 -15.02 0.34
N PHE A 181 5.20 -13.86 -0.30
CA PHE A 181 5.27 -12.54 0.33
C PHE A 181 4.04 -11.71 -0.03
N GLU A 182 3.61 -10.82 0.88
CA GLU A 182 2.51 -9.92 0.57
C GLU A 182 2.94 -8.81 -0.40
N GLY A 183 4.05 -8.15 -0.11
CA GLY A 183 4.60 -7.05 -0.91
C GLY A 183 6.06 -7.26 -1.29
N PHE A 184 6.52 -6.55 -2.33
CA PHE A 184 7.91 -6.68 -2.76
C PHE A 184 8.90 -6.06 -1.75
N MET A 185 8.46 -5.14 -0.87
CA MET A 185 9.30 -4.63 0.20
C MET A 185 9.61 -5.72 1.23
N ASP A 186 8.66 -6.62 1.52
CA ASP A 186 8.85 -7.76 2.41
C ASP A 186 9.77 -8.80 1.77
N TYR A 187 9.60 -9.05 0.47
CA TYR A 187 10.52 -9.88 -0.29
C TYR A 187 11.95 -9.35 -0.24
N LEU A 188 12.18 -8.05 -0.51
CA LEU A 188 13.51 -7.44 -0.39
C LEU A 188 14.04 -7.49 1.04
N SER A 189 13.17 -7.34 2.03
CA SER A 189 13.53 -7.46 3.44
C SER A 189 14.02 -8.86 3.79
N PHE A 190 13.33 -9.89 3.30
CA PHE A 190 13.76 -11.28 3.45
C PHE A 190 15.14 -11.52 2.85
N LEU A 191 15.38 -11.08 1.62
CA LEU A 191 16.67 -11.22 0.94
C LEU A 191 17.78 -10.52 1.73
N THR A 192 17.51 -9.32 2.24
CA THR A 192 18.44 -8.53 3.07
C THR A 192 18.76 -9.26 4.38
N LEU A 193 17.73 -9.76 5.10
CA LEU A 193 17.92 -10.52 6.34
C LEU A 193 18.73 -11.80 6.13
N LYS A 194 18.45 -12.51 5.04
CA LYS A 194 19.15 -13.75 4.69
C LYS A 194 20.52 -13.52 4.07
N ARG A 195 20.87 -12.26 3.73
CA ARG A 195 22.10 -11.90 3.00
C ARG A 195 22.31 -12.76 1.75
N ASN A 196 21.21 -13.11 1.11
CA ASN A 196 21.20 -13.95 -0.08
C ASN A 196 20.19 -13.38 -1.10
N PRO A 197 20.66 -12.72 -2.18
CA PRO A 197 19.79 -12.13 -3.16
C PRO A 197 19.10 -13.15 -4.07
N ASN A 198 19.59 -14.39 -4.13
CA ASN A 198 19.05 -15.44 -4.98
C ASN A 198 18.88 -16.76 -4.20
N PRO A 199 17.90 -16.83 -3.28
CA PRO A 199 17.66 -18.03 -2.51
C PRO A 199 17.16 -19.17 -3.43
N PRO A 200 17.52 -20.45 -3.16
CA PRO A 200 17.14 -21.59 -3.97
C PRO A 200 15.68 -22.00 -3.69
N HIS A 201 14.75 -21.11 -3.99
CA HIS A 201 13.31 -21.29 -3.78
C HIS A 201 12.53 -20.64 -4.92
N ASN A 202 11.36 -21.18 -5.19
CA ASN A 202 10.35 -20.46 -5.97
C ASN A 202 9.77 -19.34 -5.12
N ILE A 203 9.50 -18.21 -5.74
CA ILE A 203 9.03 -17.00 -5.06
C ILE A 203 7.69 -16.57 -5.66
N VAL A 204 6.77 -16.19 -4.78
CA VAL A 204 5.56 -15.46 -5.13
C VAL A 204 5.50 -14.20 -4.30
N VAL A 205 5.38 -13.07 -4.95
CA VAL A 205 5.01 -11.80 -4.31
C VAL A 205 3.60 -11.47 -4.77
N LEU A 206 2.64 -11.44 -3.85
CA LEU A 206 1.23 -11.18 -4.18
C LEU A 206 1.02 -9.77 -4.71
N ASN A 207 1.85 -8.81 -4.28
CA ASN A 207 1.74 -7.38 -4.54
C ASN A 207 0.44 -6.74 -3.96
N SER A 208 -0.56 -7.55 -3.71
CA SER A 208 -1.78 -7.28 -2.96
C SER A 208 -2.46 -8.61 -2.66
N VAL A 209 -3.09 -8.76 -1.51
CA VAL A 209 -3.88 -9.95 -1.15
C VAL A 209 -5.00 -10.24 -2.17
N THR A 210 -5.47 -9.23 -2.90
CA THR A 210 -6.47 -9.40 -3.97
C THR A 210 -5.98 -10.26 -5.15
N ASN A 211 -4.67 -10.45 -5.28
CA ASN A 211 -4.09 -11.31 -6.32
C ASN A 211 -3.91 -12.77 -5.85
N LEU A 212 -4.31 -13.10 -4.61
CA LEU A 212 -4.13 -14.42 -4.02
C LEU A 212 -4.72 -15.51 -4.91
N ALA A 213 -5.96 -15.36 -5.35
CA ALA A 213 -6.63 -16.35 -6.21
C ALA A 213 -5.85 -16.66 -7.50
N LYS A 214 -5.17 -15.66 -8.08
CA LYS A 214 -4.33 -15.86 -9.27
C LYS A 214 -3.05 -16.65 -8.97
N ALA A 215 -2.53 -16.53 -7.75
CA ALA A 215 -1.27 -17.15 -7.33
C ALA A 215 -1.46 -18.57 -6.78
N VAL A 216 -2.65 -18.91 -6.23
CA VAL A 216 -2.94 -20.20 -5.62
C VAL A 216 -2.56 -21.41 -6.49
N PRO A 217 -2.87 -21.49 -7.80
CA PRO A 217 -2.51 -22.66 -8.61
C PRO A 217 -1.00 -22.92 -8.63
N PHE A 218 -0.19 -21.87 -8.70
CA PHE A 218 1.27 -22.00 -8.66
C PHE A 218 1.76 -22.34 -7.24
N ILE A 219 1.25 -21.71 -6.21
CA ILE A 219 1.62 -21.99 -4.81
C ILE A 219 1.31 -23.43 -4.45
N ALA A 220 0.12 -23.92 -4.80
CA ALA A 220 -0.35 -25.27 -4.47
C ALA A 220 0.43 -26.40 -5.17
N SER A 221 1.18 -26.08 -6.23
CA SER A 221 2.01 -27.08 -6.95
C SER A 221 3.30 -27.45 -6.19
N HIS A 222 3.59 -26.81 -5.04
CA HIS A 222 4.83 -27.03 -4.30
C HIS A 222 4.63 -27.96 -3.09
N GLU A 223 5.67 -28.73 -2.77
CA GLU A 223 5.66 -29.64 -1.64
C GLU A 223 5.66 -28.91 -0.29
N ARG A 224 6.34 -27.76 -0.22
CA ARG A 224 6.46 -26.92 0.97
C ARG A 224 6.27 -25.46 0.62
N VAL A 225 5.46 -24.78 1.41
CA VAL A 225 5.17 -23.36 1.23
C VAL A 225 5.40 -22.62 2.54
N TYR A 226 6.19 -21.56 2.50
CA TYR A 226 6.41 -20.65 3.62
C TYR A 226 5.79 -19.30 3.28
N THR A 227 4.89 -18.80 4.15
CA THR A 227 4.19 -17.53 3.92
C THR A 227 4.73 -16.44 4.83
N TYR A 228 5.02 -15.28 4.25
CA TYR A 228 5.48 -14.05 4.91
C TYR A 228 4.48 -12.95 4.61
N LEU A 229 3.26 -13.08 5.16
CA LEU A 229 2.18 -12.10 4.97
C LEU A 229 2.10 -11.18 6.18
N ASP A 230 1.41 -10.06 6.04
CA ASP A 230 1.28 -9.05 7.08
C ASP A 230 0.51 -9.58 8.31
N ASN A 231 0.83 -9.06 9.48
CA ASN A 231 0.17 -9.40 10.74
C ASN A 231 -1.15 -8.63 10.96
N ASP A 232 -1.73 -8.09 9.89
CA ASP A 232 -3.04 -7.45 9.91
C ASP A 232 -4.19 -8.43 9.59
N GLU A 233 -5.42 -7.92 9.51
CA GLU A 233 -6.60 -8.75 9.22
C GLU A 233 -6.56 -9.35 7.82
N ALA A 234 -6.12 -8.58 6.82
CA ALA A 234 -6.06 -9.01 5.43
C ALA A 234 -5.01 -10.12 5.22
N GLY A 235 -3.82 -9.98 5.81
CA GLY A 235 -2.77 -10.98 5.78
C GLY A 235 -3.15 -12.27 6.50
N ARG A 236 -3.82 -12.17 7.68
CA ARG A 236 -4.34 -13.35 8.40
C ARG A 236 -5.42 -14.08 7.60
N LYS A 237 -6.33 -13.36 6.96
CA LYS A 237 -7.36 -13.95 6.09
C LYS A 237 -6.72 -14.67 4.90
N ALA A 238 -5.78 -14.01 4.21
CA ALA A 238 -5.04 -14.61 3.09
C ALA A 238 -4.27 -15.88 3.52
N THR A 239 -3.64 -15.85 4.70
CA THR A 239 -2.97 -17.05 5.27
C THR A 239 -3.96 -18.19 5.51
N SER A 240 -5.16 -17.89 6.01
CA SER A 240 -6.21 -18.89 6.23
C SER A 240 -6.72 -19.49 4.92
N GLU A 241 -6.91 -18.66 3.89
CA GLU A 241 -7.31 -19.11 2.55
C GLU A 241 -6.23 -20.00 1.92
N LEU A 242 -4.94 -19.64 2.06
CA LEU A 242 -3.84 -20.49 1.60
C LEU A 242 -3.80 -21.84 2.32
N LYS A 243 -4.00 -21.88 3.64
CA LYS A 243 -4.06 -23.11 4.42
C LYS A 243 -5.20 -24.04 3.99
N ALA A 244 -6.32 -23.46 3.54
CA ALA A 244 -7.44 -24.23 3.01
C ALA A 244 -7.20 -24.77 1.59
N ALA A 245 -6.45 -24.00 0.77
CA ALA A 245 -6.23 -24.33 -0.64
C ALA A 245 -4.97 -25.18 -0.90
N CYS A 246 -3.98 -25.13 -0.01
CA CYS A 246 -2.66 -25.73 -0.22
C CYS A 246 -2.28 -26.64 0.95
N ARG A 247 -1.57 -27.72 0.62
CA ARG A 247 -0.97 -28.59 1.64
C ARG A 247 0.36 -28.01 2.13
N ASN A 248 0.74 -28.33 3.38
CA ASN A 248 2.08 -28.02 3.92
C ASN A 248 2.43 -26.52 3.92
N ILE A 249 1.49 -25.66 4.33
CA ILE A 249 1.71 -24.24 4.59
C ILE A 249 2.35 -24.04 5.96
N SER A 250 3.48 -23.34 6.00
CA SER A 250 4.13 -22.89 7.22
C SER A 250 4.09 -21.36 7.28
N ASP A 251 3.30 -20.82 8.20
CA ASP A 251 3.15 -19.39 8.42
C ASP A 251 4.35 -18.86 9.20
N GLN A 252 5.11 -17.97 8.57
CA GLN A 252 6.31 -17.36 9.13
C GLN A 252 6.04 -16.00 9.79
N SER A 253 4.82 -15.48 9.71
CA SER A 253 4.45 -14.19 10.32
C SER A 253 4.67 -14.17 11.83
N VAL A 254 4.65 -15.34 12.46
CA VAL A 254 4.92 -15.52 13.90
C VAL A 254 6.33 -15.07 14.31
N HIS A 255 7.31 -15.10 13.38
CA HIS A 255 8.70 -14.75 13.64
C HIS A 255 8.97 -13.25 13.66
N TYR A 256 8.05 -12.44 13.18
CA TYR A 256 8.17 -10.98 13.21
C TYR A 256 7.05 -10.28 13.99
N ARG A 257 6.37 -10.98 14.89
CA ARG A 257 5.56 -10.33 15.92
C ARG A 257 6.48 -9.59 16.90
N PRO A 258 6.16 -8.38 17.36
CA PRO A 258 4.90 -7.64 17.22
C PRO A 258 4.84 -6.68 16.01
N HIS A 259 5.68 -6.83 15.01
CA HIS A 259 5.70 -5.96 13.83
C HIS A 259 4.57 -6.33 12.86
N ASN A 260 4.05 -5.33 12.15
CA ASN A 260 2.98 -5.55 11.18
C ASN A 260 3.47 -6.35 9.98
N ASP A 261 4.64 -6.03 9.46
CA ASP A 261 5.23 -6.66 8.27
C ASP A 261 6.71 -7.02 8.49
N LEU A 262 7.27 -7.78 7.57
CA LEU A 262 8.67 -8.20 7.62
C LEU A 262 9.64 -7.02 7.43
N ASN A 263 9.24 -5.97 6.73
CA ASN A 263 10.06 -4.79 6.56
C ASN A 263 10.15 -3.96 7.86
N ASP A 264 9.07 -3.83 8.61
CA ASP A 264 9.11 -3.18 9.92
C ASP A 264 9.97 -3.97 10.92
N TYR A 265 9.92 -5.31 10.87
CA TYR A 265 10.84 -6.15 11.61
C TYR A 265 12.32 -5.89 11.24
N LEU A 266 12.64 -5.86 9.95
CA LEU A 266 14.00 -5.56 9.47
C LEU A 266 14.48 -4.20 9.99
N ARG A 267 13.64 -3.17 9.92
CA ARG A 267 13.98 -1.82 10.37
C ARG A 267 14.29 -1.75 11.85
N SER A 268 13.53 -2.46 12.67
CA SER A 268 13.70 -2.47 14.12
C SER A 268 14.98 -3.21 14.57
N HIS A 269 15.49 -4.12 13.75
CA HIS A 269 16.68 -4.93 14.06
C HIS A 269 17.97 -4.41 13.41
N ARG A 270 17.92 -3.26 12.75
CA ARG A 270 19.16 -2.63 12.26
C ARG A 270 19.98 -2.10 13.43
N PRO A 271 21.30 -2.39 13.47
CA PRO A 271 22.18 -1.64 14.37
C PRO A 271 22.11 -0.16 13.98
N VAL A 272 21.76 0.69 14.93
CA VAL A 272 21.82 2.14 14.79
C VAL A 272 23.26 2.47 14.42
N LYS A 273 23.52 2.88 13.18
CA LYS A 273 24.83 3.46 12.81
C LYS A 273 24.95 4.76 13.60
N GLY A 274 25.70 4.69 14.72
CA GLY A 274 25.98 5.86 15.53
C GLY A 274 26.53 6.97 14.64
N HIS A 275 25.95 8.16 14.77
CA HIS A 275 26.54 9.39 14.22
C HIS A 275 27.98 9.45 14.75
N LYS A 276 28.96 9.24 13.87
CA LYS A 276 30.34 9.64 14.17
C LYS A 276 30.31 11.15 14.28
N GLN A 277 30.18 11.65 15.51
CA GLN A 277 30.54 13.03 15.79
C GLN A 277 31.97 13.23 15.30
N SER A 278 32.15 14.04 14.27
CA SER A 278 33.44 14.53 13.88
C SER A 278 33.97 15.36 15.05
N ARG A 279 34.86 14.78 15.84
CA ARG A 279 35.68 15.54 16.76
C ARG A 279 36.54 16.49 15.93
N GLY A 280 36.10 17.75 15.87
CA GLY A 280 36.90 18.83 15.35
C GLY A 280 38.24 18.86 16.05
N ARG A 281 39.33 18.70 15.31
CA ARG A 281 40.66 19.03 15.78
C ARG A 281 40.69 20.55 16.02
N LYS A 282 40.81 20.95 17.27
CA LYS A 282 41.27 22.31 17.57
C LYS A 282 42.76 22.35 17.24
N LEU A 283 43.15 23.26 16.36
CA LEU A 283 44.49 23.81 16.26
C LEU A 283 44.71 24.80 17.39
#